data_45dabc5f6e195180f3928838dac26e69
#
_entry.id   45dabc5f6e195180f3928838dac26e69
#
_cell.length_a   1.000
_cell.length_b   1.000
_cell.length_c   1.000
_cell.angle_alpha   90.00
_cell.angle_beta   90.00
_cell.angle_gamma   90.00
#
_symmetry.space_group_name_H-M   'P 1'
#
loop_
_entity.id
_entity.type
_entity.pdbx_description
1 polymer ?
#
loop_
_entity_poly.entity_id
_entity_poly.type
_entity_poly.pdbx_seq_one_letter_code
_entity_poly.pdbx_strand_id
1 'polypeptide(L)'
;MRYLLDTHTVLWMRENNPRLNRAKWESIFYSPHNEIFVSMASLWEMTIKRSLGKLDFEGSIEDFAADLEMRHGFILLPIAPTDLNRLQTLPHHHGDPFDRLLIAQAIENGATAVTNDRNWKKYRCKAQW
;
A
#
# COMPACT_ATOMS: atom_id res chain seq x y z
N MET A 1 6.12 -2.05 14.89
CA MET A 1 6.68 -1.60 13.59
C MET A 1 5.58 -1.11 12.66
N ARG A 2 5.92 -0.29 11.69
CA ARG A 2 4.98 0.24 10.72
C ARG A 2 5.24 -0.37 9.35
N TYR A 3 4.17 -0.80 8.69
CA TYR A 3 4.22 -1.36 7.34
C TYR A 3 3.25 -0.61 6.44
N LEU A 4 3.63 -0.32 5.21
CA LEU A 4 2.77 0.26 4.19
C LEU A 4 2.65 -0.75 3.04
N LEU A 5 1.41 -1.16 2.75
CA LEU A 5 1.16 -2.12 1.68
C LEU A 5 1.10 -1.39 0.34
N ASP A 6 1.78 -1.91 -0.69
CA ASP A 6 1.54 -1.41 -2.03
C ASP A 6 0.16 -1.87 -2.54
N THR A 7 -0.30 -1.30 -3.63
CA THR A 7 -1.65 -1.55 -4.13
C THR A 7 -1.87 -3.02 -4.48
N HIS A 8 -0.89 -3.68 -5.12
CA HIS A 8 -1.00 -5.10 -5.46
C HIS A 8 -1.02 -5.99 -4.21
N THR A 9 -0.24 -5.66 -3.20
CA THR A 9 -0.21 -6.40 -1.95
C THR A 9 -1.58 -6.40 -1.27
N VAL A 10 -2.24 -5.24 -1.22
CA VAL A 10 -3.61 -5.10 -0.67
C VAL A 10 -4.58 -5.98 -1.43
N LEU A 11 -4.56 -5.91 -2.75
CA LEU A 11 -5.44 -6.71 -3.60
C LEU A 11 -5.20 -8.21 -3.41
N TRP A 12 -3.95 -8.64 -3.46
CA TRP A 12 -3.61 -10.06 -3.31
C TRP A 12 -3.94 -10.61 -1.93
N MET A 13 -3.78 -9.82 -0.89
CA MET A 13 -4.20 -10.20 0.46
C MET A 13 -5.71 -10.46 0.50
N ARG A 14 -6.49 -9.54 -0.06
CA ARG A 14 -7.95 -9.65 -0.02
C ARG A 14 -8.48 -10.76 -0.91
N GLU A 15 -7.85 -11.03 -2.04
CA GLU A 15 -8.21 -12.10 -2.98
C GLU A 15 -7.70 -13.48 -2.56
N ASN A 16 -6.91 -13.61 -1.51
CA ASN A 16 -6.17 -14.82 -1.17
C ASN A 16 -5.26 -15.29 -2.32
N ASN A 17 -4.64 -14.35 -3.03
CA ASN A 17 -3.77 -14.65 -4.16
C ASN A 17 -2.47 -15.31 -3.68
N PRO A 18 -2.04 -16.44 -4.27
CA PRO A 18 -0.83 -17.16 -3.85
C PRO A 18 0.48 -16.40 -4.10
N ARG A 19 0.45 -15.30 -4.86
CA ARG A 19 1.62 -14.41 -5.00
C ARG A 19 2.04 -13.76 -3.69
N LEU A 20 1.10 -13.63 -2.74
CA LEU A 20 1.39 -13.19 -1.39
C LEU A 20 1.57 -14.42 -0.48
N ASN A 21 2.73 -14.52 0.16
CA ASN A 21 2.99 -15.58 1.14
C ASN A 21 2.21 -15.31 2.43
N ARG A 22 1.01 -15.86 2.55
CA ARG A 22 0.13 -15.63 3.69
C ARG A 22 0.74 -16.11 5.00
N ALA A 23 1.42 -17.26 4.99
CA ALA A 23 2.02 -17.81 6.21
C ALA A 23 3.04 -16.85 6.82
N LYS A 24 3.80 -16.16 5.97
CA LYS A 24 4.75 -15.13 6.39
C LYS A 24 4.04 -13.86 6.87
N TRP A 25 3.11 -13.33 6.08
CA TRP A 25 2.57 -11.99 6.28
C TRP A 25 1.42 -11.93 7.29
N GLU A 26 0.63 -12.98 7.47
CA GLU A 26 -0.45 -12.99 8.45
C GLU A 26 0.04 -12.72 9.87
N SER A 27 1.15 -13.32 10.25
CA SER A 27 1.73 -13.09 11.58
C SER A 27 2.15 -11.64 11.79
N ILE A 28 2.55 -10.96 10.72
CA ILE A 28 2.96 -9.54 10.74
C ILE A 28 1.74 -8.63 10.71
N PHE A 29 0.81 -8.88 9.80
CA PHE A 29 -0.36 -8.02 9.59
C PHE A 29 -1.30 -7.99 10.80
N TYR A 30 -1.43 -9.10 11.51
CA TYR A 30 -2.34 -9.21 12.64
C TYR A 30 -1.65 -9.18 14.01
N SER A 31 -0.37 -8.87 14.04
CA SER A 31 0.34 -8.64 15.30
C SER A 31 -0.13 -7.32 15.93
N PRO A 32 -0.49 -7.31 17.24
CA PRO A 32 -0.89 -6.08 17.93
C PRO A 32 0.27 -5.08 18.10
N HIS A 33 1.50 -5.49 17.84
CA HIS A 33 2.69 -4.64 17.92
C HIS A 33 2.96 -3.88 16.63
N ASN A 34 2.22 -4.16 15.56
CA ASN A 34 2.43 -3.58 14.24
C ASN A 34 1.27 -2.69 13.83
N GLU A 35 1.59 -1.59 13.17
CA GLU A 35 0.62 -0.74 12.48
C GLU A 35 0.73 -1.02 10.98
N ILE A 36 -0.39 -1.39 10.35
CA ILE A 36 -0.45 -1.71 8.93
C ILE A 36 -1.23 -0.62 8.22
N PHE A 37 -0.55 0.08 7.32
CA PHE A 37 -1.12 1.18 6.57
C PHE A 37 -1.51 0.75 5.16
N VAL A 38 -2.67 1.21 4.73
CA VAL A 38 -3.10 1.22 3.32
C VAL A 38 -3.35 2.66 2.94
N SER A 39 -2.66 3.15 1.92
CA SER A 39 -2.79 4.53 1.50
C SER A 39 -4.10 4.81 0.78
N MET A 40 -4.67 5.99 1.01
CA MET A 40 -5.76 6.49 0.18
C MET A 40 -5.35 6.60 -1.29
N ALA A 41 -4.06 6.77 -1.59
CA ALA A 41 -3.55 6.73 -2.95
C ALA A 41 -3.78 5.37 -3.62
N SER A 42 -3.65 4.26 -2.87
CA SER A 42 -3.96 2.92 -3.39
C SER A 42 -5.45 2.77 -3.73
N LEU A 43 -6.33 3.26 -2.87
CA LEU A 43 -7.77 3.24 -3.13
C LEU A 43 -8.14 4.12 -4.34
N TRP A 44 -7.47 5.24 -4.50
CA TRP A 44 -7.62 6.10 -5.66
C TRP A 44 -7.17 5.40 -6.95
N GLU A 45 -5.99 4.79 -6.94
CA GLU A 45 -5.50 4.00 -8.07
C GLU A 45 -6.48 2.89 -8.46
N MET A 46 -6.98 2.14 -7.49
CA MET A 46 -7.96 1.07 -7.70
C MET A 46 -9.26 1.62 -8.32
N THR A 47 -9.73 2.76 -7.85
CA THR A 47 -10.93 3.43 -8.36
C THR A 47 -10.77 3.81 -9.84
N ILE A 48 -9.64 4.39 -10.20
CA ILE A 48 -9.33 4.75 -11.59
C ILE A 48 -9.30 3.50 -12.47
N LYS A 49 -8.55 2.48 -12.06
CA LYS A 49 -8.41 1.24 -12.84
C LYS A 49 -9.74 0.51 -13.00
N ARG A 50 -10.58 0.50 -11.97
CA ARG A 50 -11.92 -0.09 -12.06
C ARG A 50 -12.81 0.67 -13.06
N SER A 51 -12.76 2.00 -13.05
CA SER A 51 -13.52 2.83 -13.98
C SER A 51 -13.14 2.59 -15.45
N LEU A 52 -11.89 2.17 -15.68
CA LEU A 52 -11.36 1.83 -17.01
C LEU A 52 -11.54 0.35 -17.38
N GLY A 53 -12.15 -0.45 -16.53
CA GLY A 53 -12.31 -1.89 -16.76
C GLY A 53 -11.03 -2.71 -16.65
N LYS A 54 -9.97 -2.15 -16.03
CA LYS A 54 -8.66 -2.79 -15.89
C LYS A 54 -8.50 -3.55 -14.59
N LEU A 55 -9.42 -3.38 -13.66
CA LEU A 55 -9.41 -3.99 -12.34
C LEU A 55 -10.85 -4.17 -11.88
N ASP A 56 -11.11 -5.26 -11.17
CA ASP A 56 -12.37 -5.45 -10.46
C ASP A 56 -12.11 -6.04 -9.08
N PHE A 57 -13.05 -5.80 -8.17
CA PHE A 57 -13.07 -6.35 -6.81
C PHE A 57 -14.51 -6.36 -6.32
N GLU A 58 -14.79 -7.20 -5.33
CA GLU A 58 -16.14 -7.34 -4.78
C GLU A 58 -16.55 -6.11 -3.99
N GLY A 59 -17.78 -5.66 -4.21
CA GLY A 59 -18.39 -4.53 -3.50
C GLY A 59 -17.95 -3.15 -4.00
N SER A 60 -18.37 -2.11 -3.30
CA SER A 60 -17.96 -0.74 -3.57
C SER A 60 -16.56 -0.45 -3.02
N ILE A 61 -15.96 0.65 -3.45
CA ILE A 61 -14.70 1.11 -2.85
C ILE A 61 -14.89 1.49 -1.37
N GLU A 62 -16.06 2.00 -1.00
CA GLU A 62 -16.40 2.29 0.39
C GLU A 62 -16.44 1.01 1.23
N ASP A 63 -17.06 -0.06 0.71
CA ASP A 63 -17.07 -1.37 1.37
C ASP A 63 -15.67 -1.93 1.51
N PHE A 64 -14.85 -1.78 0.49
CA PHE A 64 -13.46 -2.21 0.50
C PHE A 64 -12.68 -1.50 1.61
N ALA A 65 -12.80 -0.18 1.69
CA ALA A 65 -12.14 0.64 2.71
C ALA A 65 -12.60 0.26 4.12
N ALA A 66 -13.92 0.11 4.31
CA ALA A 66 -14.48 -0.30 5.60
C ALA A 66 -14.01 -1.69 6.03
N ASP A 67 -13.89 -2.63 5.11
CA ASP A 67 -13.39 -3.98 5.37
C ASP A 67 -11.92 -3.95 5.86
N LEU A 68 -11.09 -3.12 5.23
CA LEU A 68 -9.69 -2.95 5.67
C LEU A 68 -9.59 -2.46 7.11
N GLU A 69 -10.40 -1.49 7.49
CA GLU A 69 -10.40 -0.93 8.84
C GLU A 69 -11.06 -1.85 9.87
N MET A 70 -12.26 -2.32 9.59
CA MET A 70 -13.10 -3.01 10.56
C MET A 70 -12.76 -4.50 10.71
N ARG A 71 -12.47 -5.17 9.59
CA ARG A 71 -12.15 -6.59 9.61
C ARG A 71 -10.66 -6.86 9.79
N HIS A 72 -9.81 -6.08 9.15
CA HIS A 72 -8.35 -6.30 9.18
C HIS A 72 -7.64 -5.43 10.21
N GLY A 73 -8.27 -4.38 10.73
CA GLY A 73 -7.65 -3.47 11.67
C GLY A 73 -6.55 -2.61 11.06
N PHE A 74 -6.56 -2.44 9.74
CA PHE A 74 -5.58 -1.63 9.04
C PHE A 74 -5.94 -0.15 9.13
N ILE A 75 -4.94 0.69 8.96
CA ILE A 75 -5.08 2.14 9.05
C ILE A 75 -5.09 2.72 7.64
N LEU A 76 -6.16 3.42 7.27
CA LEU A 76 -6.19 4.17 6.03
C LEU A 76 -5.33 5.43 6.18
N LEU A 77 -4.26 5.51 5.40
CA LEU A 77 -3.31 6.61 5.49
C LEU A 77 -3.70 7.72 4.51
N PRO A 78 -4.08 8.91 5.00
CA PRO A 78 -4.37 10.03 4.12
C PRO A 78 -3.10 10.57 3.48
N ILE A 79 -3.27 11.28 2.36
CA ILE A 79 -2.16 11.98 1.70
C ILE A 79 -1.96 13.32 2.42
N ALA A 80 -0.81 13.49 3.05
CA ALA A 80 -0.47 14.71 3.76
C ALA A 80 0.42 15.64 2.90
N PRO A 81 0.42 16.95 3.14
CA PRO A 81 1.34 17.87 2.46
C PRO A 81 2.81 17.48 2.58
N THR A 82 3.21 16.91 3.71
CA THR A 82 4.58 16.40 3.94
C THR A 82 4.94 15.26 2.99
N ASP A 83 3.97 14.41 2.64
CA ASP A 83 4.16 13.35 1.65
C ASP A 83 4.43 13.94 0.26
N LEU A 84 3.69 14.96 -0.12
CA LEU A 84 3.87 15.64 -1.41
C LEU A 84 5.20 16.37 -1.47
N ASN A 85 5.62 16.98 -0.39
CA ASN A 85 6.93 17.62 -0.28
C ASN A 85 8.06 16.59 -0.48
N ARG A 86 7.93 15.42 0.15
CA ARG A 86 8.87 14.32 -0.04
C ARG A 86 8.86 13.80 -1.48
N LEU A 87 7.69 13.61 -2.04
CA LEU A 87 7.49 13.15 -3.43
C LEU A 87 8.24 14.04 -4.42
N GLN A 88 8.18 15.35 -4.23
CA GLN A 88 8.85 16.33 -5.10
C GLN A 88 10.37 16.13 -5.13
N THR A 89 10.96 15.66 -4.04
CA THR A 89 12.41 15.50 -3.91
C THR A 89 12.92 14.11 -4.29
N LEU A 90 12.03 13.14 -4.55
CA LEU A 90 12.44 11.79 -4.89
C LEU A 90 13.13 11.73 -6.26
N PRO A 91 14.21 10.95 -6.39
CA PRO A 91 14.80 10.66 -7.70
C PRO A 91 13.81 9.90 -8.59
N HIS A 92 13.99 9.96 -9.91
CA HIS A 92 13.08 9.37 -10.87
C HIS A 92 13.53 7.95 -11.28
N HIS A 93 13.49 7.00 -10.33
CA HIS A 93 13.77 5.59 -10.60
C HIS A 93 12.52 4.81 -11.05
N HIS A 94 11.34 5.32 -10.74
CA HIS A 94 10.04 4.71 -11.06
C HIS A 94 9.16 5.72 -11.79
N GLY A 95 8.48 5.27 -12.85
CA GLY A 95 7.62 6.14 -13.65
C GLY A 95 6.17 6.25 -13.15
N ASP A 96 5.73 5.33 -12.30
CA ASP A 96 4.36 5.29 -11.81
C ASP A 96 4.15 6.32 -10.70
N PRO A 97 3.26 7.31 -10.89
CA PRO A 97 3.04 8.36 -9.89
C PRO A 97 2.42 7.83 -8.60
N PHE A 98 1.60 6.78 -8.64
CA PHE A 98 1.03 6.18 -7.44
C PHE A 98 2.11 5.49 -6.61
N ASP A 99 2.96 4.68 -7.22
CA ASP A 99 4.07 4.03 -6.53
C ASP A 99 5.04 5.05 -5.94
N ARG A 100 5.35 6.12 -6.67
CA ARG A 100 6.20 7.20 -6.16
C ARG A 100 5.60 7.86 -4.92
N LEU A 101 4.29 8.08 -4.91
CA LEU A 101 3.60 8.65 -3.74
C LEU A 101 3.62 7.67 -2.55
N LEU A 102 3.40 6.39 -2.78
CA LEU A 102 3.50 5.38 -1.72
C LEU A 102 4.91 5.30 -1.14
N ILE A 103 5.94 5.38 -1.98
CA ILE A 103 7.34 5.43 -1.53
C ILE A 103 7.57 6.65 -0.63
N ALA A 104 7.09 7.82 -1.05
CA ALA A 104 7.19 9.04 -0.25
C ALA A 104 6.50 8.88 1.11
N GLN A 105 5.30 8.30 1.13
CA GLN A 105 4.56 8.04 2.36
C GLN A 105 5.28 7.05 3.28
N ALA A 106 5.85 5.98 2.73
CA ALA A 106 6.61 5.01 3.50
C ALA A 106 7.80 5.69 4.20
N ILE A 107 8.53 6.53 3.49
CA ILE A 107 9.66 7.28 4.04
C ILE A 107 9.19 8.25 5.14
N GLU A 108 8.18 9.06 4.86
CA GLU A 108 7.68 10.07 5.81
C GLU A 108 7.09 9.45 7.09
N ASN A 109 6.51 8.27 6.99
CA ASN A 109 5.91 7.60 8.15
C ASN A 109 6.84 6.58 8.82
N GLY A 110 8.08 6.45 8.37
CA GLY A 110 9.01 5.47 8.90
C GLY A 110 8.51 4.04 8.75
N ALA A 111 7.78 3.76 7.68
CA ALA A 111 7.19 2.46 7.42
C ALA A 111 8.05 1.62 6.47
N THR A 112 8.01 0.31 6.67
CA THR A 112 8.56 -0.64 5.72
C THR A 112 7.49 -0.96 4.66
N ALA A 113 7.81 -0.76 3.40
CA ALA A 113 6.90 -1.10 2.31
C ALA A 113 6.82 -2.61 2.11
N VAL A 114 5.60 -3.13 1.95
CA VAL A 114 5.37 -4.52 1.57
C VAL A 114 5.05 -4.55 0.08
N THR A 115 6.05 -4.93 -0.71
CA THR A 115 5.98 -4.90 -2.17
C THR A 115 6.92 -5.93 -2.79
N ASN A 116 6.51 -6.52 -3.90
CA ASN A 116 7.38 -7.37 -4.71
C ASN A 116 8.11 -6.59 -5.82
N ASP A 117 7.85 -5.29 -5.96
CA ASP A 117 8.51 -4.44 -6.94
C ASP A 117 9.92 -4.06 -6.48
N ARG A 118 10.92 -4.60 -7.17
CA ARG A 118 12.32 -4.38 -6.85
C ARG A 118 12.78 -2.93 -7.04
N ASN A 119 12.06 -2.14 -7.83
CA ASN A 119 12.40 -0.74 -8.07
C ASN A 119 12.30 0.11 -6.80
N TRP A 120 11.47 -0.28 -5.85
CA TRP A 120 11.33 0.45 -4.58
C TRP A 120 12.63 0.47 -3.77
N LYS A 121 13.47 -0.55 -3.90
CA LYS A 121 14.77 -0.61 -3.19
C LYS A 121 15.79 0.40 -3.72
N LYS A 122 15.56 0.99 -4.88
CA LYS A 122 16.41 2.06 -5.43
C LYS A 122 16.22 3.39 -4.68
N TYR A 123 15.15 3.50 -3.92
CA TYR A 123 14.88 4.64 -3.04
C TYR A 123 15.36 4.35 -1.62
N ARG A 124 15.45 5.36 -0.79
CA ARG A 124 15.74 5.20 0.64
C ARG A 124 14.51 4.69 1.40
N CYS A 125 13.85 3.72 0.84
CA CYS A 125 12.65 3.11 1.37
C CYS A 125 12.97 1.67 1.74
N LYS A 126 12.69 1.29 2.99
CA LYS A 126 12.77 -0.12 3.39
C LYS A 126 11.64 -0.87 2.71
N ALA A 127 11.95 -1.95 2.02
CA ALA A 127 10.97 -2.76 1.31
C ALA A 127 11.20 -4.25 1.57
N GLN A 128 10.12 -4.99 1.76
CA GLN A 128 10.13 -6.44 2.00
C GLN A 128 9.05 -7.13 1.16
N TRP A 129 9.33 -8.38 0.84
CA TRP A 129 8.38 -9.28 0.16
C TRP A 129 8.47 -10.70 0.69
#